data_29cbed566bc9cc6d19b31a130640678a
#
_entry.id   29cbed566bc9cc6d19b31a130640678a
#
_cell.length_a   1.000
_cell.length_b   1.000
_cell.length_c   1.000
_cell.angle_alpha   90.00
_cell.angle_beta   90.00
_cell.angle_gamma   90.00
#
_symmetry.space_group_name_H-M   'P 1'
#
loop_
_entity.id
_entity.type
_entity.pdbx_description
1 polymer ?
#
loop_
_entity_poly.entity_id
_entity_poly.type
_entity_poly.pdbx_seq_one_letter_code
_entity_poly.pdbx_strand_id
1 'polypeptide(L)'
;GLSEGIPKPELCCDLGWWFFSTGRYRDAIFWYGQAVQTGRWTGEDGFVMPECRGYIPYLQMCVCYDRLGEWKMAERYNDLAERCRPGTEACRLNREYFEKRKAQQIGRIQ
;
A
#
# COMPACT_ATOMS: atom_id res chain seq x y z
N GLY A 1 6.93 1.22 26.32
CA GLY A 1 6.76 0.95 25.24
C GLY A 1 7.79 0.45 24.27
N LEU A 2 8.89 1.14 24.15
CA LEU A 2 9.86 0.75 23.14
C LEU A 2 10.57 -0.54 23.45
N SER A 3 10.55 -0.92 24.72
CA SER A 3 11.20 -2.16 25.12
C SER A 3 10.57 -3.37 24.46
N GLU A 4 9.35 -3.28 24.04
CA GLU A 4 8.67 -4.39 23.38
C GLU A 4 9.14 -4.60 21.96
N GLY A 5 9.68 -3.59 21.34
CA GLY A 5 10.32 -3.72 20.06
C GLY A 5 9.42 -3.91 18.84
N ILE A 6 8.12 -4.03 19.04
CA ILE A 6 7.21 -4.21 17.91
C ILE A 6 6.40 -2.92 17.71
N PRO A 7 6.64 -2.21 16.61
CA PRO A 7 5.90 -0.96 16.37
C PRO A 7 4.44 -1.25 16.06
N LYS A 8 3.58 -0.33 16.47
CA LYS A 8 2.18 -0.44 16.15
C LYS A 8 1.93 -0.14 14.68
N PRO A 9 0.86 -0.71 14.09
CA PRO A 9 0.57 -0.43 12.68
C PRO A 9 0.42 1.05 12.38
N GLU A 10 -0.14 1.81 13.31
CA GLU A 10 -0.29 3.25 13.11
C GLU A 10 1.06 3.94 12.98
N LEU A 11 2.03 3.55 13.82
CA LEU A 11 3.36 4.11 13.73
C LEU A 11 4.03 3.73 12.42
N CYS A 12 3.85 2.49 11.99
CA CYS A 12 4.41 2.06 10.71
C CYS A 12 3.82 2.85 9.55
N CYS A 13 2.52 3.15 9.60
CA CYS A 13 1.88 3.98 8.60
C CYS A 13 2.43 5.40 8.61
N ASP A 14 2.67 5.94 9.80
CA ASP A 14 3.24 7.29 9.91
C ASP A 14 4.63 7.34 9.30
N LEU A 15 5.46 6.34 9.59
CA LEU A 15 6.80 6.26 9.02
C LEU A 15 6.73 6.07 7.52
N GLY A 16 5.83 5.22 7.06
CA GLY A 16 5.64 5.02 5.63
C GLY A 16 5.26 6.32 4.94
N TRP A 17 4.35 7.07 5.53
CA TRP A 17 3.94 8.34 4.96
C TRP A 17 5.09 9.34 4.92
N TRP A 18 5.91 9.37 5.99
CA TRP A 18 7.04 10.28 6.01
C TRP A 18 8.02 9.95 4.88
N PHE A 19 8.37 8.67 4.72
CA PHE A 19 9.27 8.28 3.63
C PHE A 19 8.64 8.54 2.27
N PHE A 20 7.34 8.27 2.14
CA PHE A 20 6.64 8.57 0.90
C PHE A 20 6.73 10.05 0.56
N SER A 21 6.50 10.90 1.56
CA SER A 21 6.50 12.35 1.35
C SER A 21 7.88 12.87 0.96
N THR A 22 8.93 12.20 1.39
CA THR A 22 10.30 12.61 1.06
C THR A 22 10.82 11.93 -0.21
N GLY A 23 10.00 11.14 -0.88
CA GLY A 23 10.38 10.49 -2.12
C GLY A 23 11.14 9.18 -1.95
N ARG A 24 11.24 8.68 -0.74
CA ARG A 24 11.94 7.42 -0.46
C ARG A 24 10.94 6.27 -0.51
N TYR A 25 10.55 5.93 -1.73
CA TYR A 25 9.44 5.01 -1.92
C TYR A 25 9.73 3.59 -1.44
N ARG A 26 10.96 3.11 -1.61
CA ARG A 26 11.29 1.75 -1.14
C ARG A 26 11.23 1.65 0.37
N ASP A 27 11.70 2.69 1.05
CA ASP A 27 11.58 2.71 2.50
C ASP A 27 10.13 2.79 2.95
N ALA A 28 9.33 3.57 2.24
CA ALA A 28 7.90 3.64 2.52
C ALA A 28 7.25 2.27 2.37
N ILE A 29 7.60 1.54 1.31
CA ILE A 29 7.06 0.20 1.09
C ILE A 29 7.41 -0.71 2.26
N PHE A 30 8.64 -0.62 2.76
CA PHE A 30 9.05 -1.44 3.89
C PHE A 30 8.15 -1.18 5.11
N TRP A 31 7.95 0.09 5.44
CA TRP A 31 7.17 0.42 6.64
C TRP A 31 5.69 0.11 6.48
N TYR A 32 5.13 0.33 5.30
CA TYR A 32 3.75 -0.06 5.07
C TYR A 32 3.61 -1.58 5.12
N GLY A 33 4.61 -2.31 4.65
CA GLY A 33 4.61 -3.77 4.77
C GLY A 33 4.63 -4.21 6.23
N GLN A 34 5.40 -3.51 7.06
CA GLN A 34 5.41 -3.80 8.49
C GLN A 34 4.04 -3.54 9.12
N ALA A 35 3.37 -2.49 8.67
CA ALA A 35 2.03 -2.20 9.17
C ALA A 35 1.07 -3.35 8.92
N VAL A 36 1.14 -3.94 7.72
CA VAL A 36 0.28 -5.06 7.39
C VAL A 36 0.58 -6.26 8.29
N GLN A 37 1.85 -6.59 8.44
CA GLN A 37 2.23 -7.75 9.25
C GLN A 37 1.89 -7.54 10.72
N THR A 38 2.17 -6.36 11.23
CA THR A 38 1.87 -6.06 12.63
C THR A 38 0.37 -6.09 12.88
N GLY A 39 -0.41 -5.58 11.92
CA GLY A 39 -1.85 -5.64 12.03
C GLY A 39 -2.39 -7.05 12.11
N ARG A 40 -1.77 -7.98 11.38
CA ARG A 40 -2.19 -9.37 11.45
C ARG A 40 -1.94 -9.95 12.84
N TRP A 41 -0.82 -9.59 13.45
CA TRP A 41 -0.46 -10.09 14.77
C TRP A 41 -1.41 -9.58 15.86
N THR A 42 -1.85 -8.34 15.75
CA THR A 42 -2.67 -7.72 16.77
C THR A 42 -4.15 -7.73 16.41
N GLY A 43 -4.52 -8.45 15.36
CA GLY A 43 -5.88 -8.41 14.85
C GLY A 43 -6.94 -8.80 15.85
N GLU A 44 -6.63 -9.71 16.74
CA GLU A 44 -7.59 -10.19 17.71
C GLU A 44 -7.95 -9.16 18.76
N ASP A 45 -7.12 -8.14 18.93
CA ASP A 45 -7.39 -7.08 19.89
C ASP A 45 -8.53 -6.18 19.47
N GLY A 46 -8.72 -6.03 18.16
CA GLY A 46 -9.82 -5.24 17.65
C GLY A 46 -9.65 -3.74 17.75
N PHE A 47 -8.53 -3.26 18.25
CA PHE A 47 -8.34 -1.83 18.46
C PHE A 47 -7.41 -1.20 17.43
N VAL A 48 -6.82 -1.98 16.57
CA VAL A 48 -6.00 -1.44 15.49
C VAL A 48 -6.92 -0.91 14.41
N MET A 49 -6.62 0.26 13.89
CA MET A 49 -7.43 0.84 12.82
C MET A 49 -7.37 -0.08 11.60
N PRO A 50 -8.53 -0.56 11.12
CA PRO A 50 -8.53 -1.47 9.98
C PRO A 50 -7.82 -0.92 8.76
N GLU A 51 -7.91 0.39 8.55
CA GLU A 51 -7.24 1.03 7.43
C GLU A 51 -5.74 0.85 7.50
N CYS A 52 -5.16 0.88 8.69
CA CYS A 52 -3.72 0.71 8.83
C CYS A 52 -3.30 -0.74 8.78
N ARG A 53 -4.24 -1.68 8.90
CA ARG A 53 -3.92 -3.09 8.81
C ARG A 53 -3.76 -3.56 7.37
N GLY A 54 -4.51 -2.97 6.47
CA GLY A 54 -4.51 -3.48 5.12
C GLY A 54 -4.79 -2.43 4.07
N TYR A 55 -5.95 -1.78 4.14
CA TYR A 55 -6.38 -0.91 3.04
C TYR A 55 -5.37 0.20 2.76
N ILE A 56 -5.05 1.01 3.77
CA ILE A 56 -4.14 2.14 3.58
C ILE A 56 -2.73 1.68 3.22
N PRO A 57 -2.12 0.71 3.95
CA PRO A 57 -0.80 0.23 3.55
C PRO A 57 -0.76 -0.31 2.13
N TYR A 58 -1.74 -1.11 1.73
CA TYR A 58 -1.74 -1.66 0.38
C TYR A 58 -1.90 -0.57 -0.67
N LEU A 59 -2.80 0.38 -0.41
CA LEU A 59 -3.02 1.47 -1.35
C LEU A 59 -1.78 2.32 -1.53
N GLN A 60 -1.10 2.64 -0.43
CA GLN A 60 0.11 3.44 -0.49
C GLN A 60 1.26 2.67 -1.14
N MET A 61 1.36 1.37 -0.87
CA MET A 61 2.36 0.54 -1.56
C MET A 61 2.11 0.53 -3.06
N CYS A 62 0.85 0.47 -3.45
CA CYS A 62 0.50 0.57 -4.86
C CYS A 62 1.09 1.82 -5.49
N VAL A 63 0.89 2.97 -4.85
CA VAL A 63 1.42 4.23 -5.36
C VAL A 63 2.94 4.22 -5.38
N CYS A 64 3.57 3.68 -4.33
CA CYS A 64 5.02 3.61 -4.26
C CYS A 64 5.60 2.79 -5.41
N TYR A 65 5.03 1.63 -5.67
CA TYR A 65 5.50 0.80 -6.77
C TYR A 65 5.29 1.48 -8.12
N ASP A 66 4.17 2.19 -8.26
CA ASP A 66 3.94 2.93 -9.50
C ASP A 66 5.01 4.01 -9.70
N ARG A 67 5.37 4.72 -8.64
CA ARG A 67 6.39 5.75 -8.72
C ARG A 67 7.76 5.16 -9.05
N LEU A 68 8.00 3.90 -8.65
CA LEU A 68 9.24 3.22 -8.96
C LEU A 68 9.23 2.58 -10.34
N GLY A 69 8.13 2.65 -11.05
CA GLY A 69 8.02 2.06 -12.37
C GLY A 69 7.67 0.59 -12.37
N GLU A 70 7.33 0.02 -11.22
CA GLU A 70 6.98 -1.40 -11.11
C GLU A 70 5.46 -1.54 -11.12
N TRP A 71 4.88 -1.28 -12.26
CA TRP A 71 3.43 -1.20 -12.36
C TRP A 71 2.74 -2.54 -12.12
N LYS A 72 3.40 -3.66 -12.39
CA LYS A 72 2.79 -4.97 -12.10
C LYS A 72 2.59 -5.15 -10.60
N MET A 73 3.59 -4.80 -9.82
CA MET A 73 3.45 -4.85 -8.37
C MET A 73 2.43 -3.84 -7.89
N ALA A 74 2.42 -2.66 -8.48
CA ALA A 74 1.45 -1.65 -8.12
C ALA A 74 0.04 -2.16 -8.32
N GLU A 75 -0.23 -2.78 -9.45
CA GLU A 75 -1.55 -3.33 -9.73
C GLU A 75 -1.94 -4.40 -8.72
N ARG A 76 -0.99 -5.25 -8.37
CA ARG A 76 -1.23 -6.31 -7.40
C ARG A 76 -1.66 -5.74 -6.05
N TYR A 77 -0.96 -4.70 -5.59
CA TYR A 77 -1.30 -4.11 -4.30
C TYR A 77 -2.61 -3.31 -4.35
N ASN A 78 -2.94 -2.77 -5.51
CA ASN A 78 -4.26 -2.16 -5.67
C ASN A 78 -5.36 -3.21 -5.50
N ASP A 79 -5.17 -4.41 -6.05
CA ASP A 79 -6.14 -5.48 -5.89
C ASP A 79 -6.26 -5.90 -4.44
N LEU A 80 -5.14 -5.96 -3.72
CA LEU A 80 -5.18 -6.30 -2.30
C LEU A 80 -5.93 -5.24 -1.50
N ALA A 81 -5.71 -3.97 -1.84
CA ALA A 81 -6.43 -2.89 -1.16
C ALA A 81 -7.93 -3.01 -1.42
N GLU A 82 -8.31 -3.34 -2.64
CA GLU A 82 -9.72 -3.48 -2.97
C GLU A 82 -10.36 -4.64 -2.21
N ARG A 83 -9.62 -5.70 -1.99
CA ARG A 83 -10.14 -6.82 -1.18
C ARG A 83 -10.41 -6.37 0.25
N CYS A 84 -9.58 -5.49 0.77
CA CYS A 84 -9.79 -4.97 2.12
C CYS A 84 -10.99 -4.04 2.18
N ARG A 85 -11.23 -3.30 1.11
CA ARG A 85 -12.30 -2.31 1.07
C ARG A 85 -12.88 -2.24 -0.33
N PRO A 86 -13.79 -3.15 -0.67
CA PRO A 86 -14.35 -3.19 -2.02
C PRO A 86 -15.16 -1.94 -2.36
N GLY A 87 -15.07 -1.55 -3.61
CA GLY A 87 -15.90 -0.48 -4.12
C GLY A 87 -15.41 0.93 -3.84
N THR A 88 -14.17 1.09 -3.38
CA THR A 88 -13.66 2.43 -3.15
C THR A 88 -13.32 3.10 -4.47
N GLU A 89 -13.49 4.41 -4.50
CA GLU A 89 -13.19 5.19 -5.69
C GLU A 89 -11.69 5.16 -6.00
N ALA A 90 -10.86 5.21 -4.98
CA ALA A 90 -9.41 5.20 -5.17
C ALA A 90 -8.96 3.95 -5.92
N CYS A 91 -9.45 2.78 -5.50
CA CYS A 91 -9.07 1.54 -6.16
C CYS A 91 -9.60 1.49 -7.59
N ARG A 92 -10.81 2.00 -7.81
CA ARG A 92 -11.39 2.04 -9.15
C ARG A 92 -10.58 2.94 -10.08
N LEU A 93 -10.20 4.11 -9.60
CA LEU A 93 -9.41 5.03 -10.41
C LEU A 93 -8.03 4.46 -10.71
N ASN A 94 -7.42 3.81 -9.73
CA ASN A 94 -6.14 3.16 -9.95
C ASN A 94 -6.23 2.07 -11.00
N ARG A 95 -7.29 1.29 -10.95
CA ARG A 95 -7.49 0.23 -11.95
C ARG A 95 -7.61 0.80 -13.35
N GLU A 96 -8.37 1.87 -13.50
CA GLU A 96 -8.49 2.53 -14.81
C GLU A 96 -7.14 3.05 -15.29
N TYR A 97 -6.37 3.62 -14.39
CA TYR A 97 -5.05 4.12 -14.70
C TYR A 97 -4.14 3.00 -15.20
N PHE A 98 -4.13 1.86 -14.51
CA PHE A 98 -3.30 0.74 -14.93
C PHE A 98 -3.73 0.16 -16.27
N GLU A 99 -5.03 0.11 -16.51
CA GLU A 99 -5.53 -0.39 -17.79
C GLU A 99 -5.10 0.52 -18.93
N LYS A 100 -5.15 1.81 -18.73
CA LYS A 100 -4.67 2.75 -19.74
C LYS A 100 -3.19 2.57 -20.01
N ARG A 101 -2.39 2.35 -18.97
CA ARG A 101 -0.96 2.15 -19.14
C ARG A 101 -0.67 0.88 -19.92
N LYS A 102 -1.40 -0.19 -19.63
CA LYS A 102 -1.24 -1.43 -20.38
C LYS A 102 -1.54 -1.22 -21.85
N ALA A 103 -2.61 -0.51 -22.14
CA ALA A 103 -2.99 -0.24 -23.53
C ALA A 103 -1.91 0.57 -24.25
N GLN A 104 -1.33 1.56 -23.57
CA GLN A 104 -0.26 2.36 -24.13
C GLN A 104 0.98 1.53 -24.43
N GLN A 105 1.33 0.61 -23.52
CA GLN A 105 2.49 -0.24 -23.73
C GLN A 105 2.29 -1.19 -24.91
N ILE A 106 1.09 -1.75 -25.03
CA ILE A 106 0.78 -2.62 -26.16
C ILE A 106 0.87 -1.84 -27.46
N GLY A 107 0.37 -0.60 -27.45
CA GLY A 107 0.44 0.24 -28.63
C GLY A 107 1.87 0.57 -29.04
N ARG A 108 2.78 0.69 -28.08
CA ARG A 108 4.17 0.99 -28.39
C ARG A 108 4.89 -0.19 -29.02
N ILE A 109 4.52 -1.40 -28.63
CA ILE A 109 5.17 -2.60 -29.14
C ILE A 109 4.80 -2.81 -30.62
N GLN A 110 3.59 -2.42 -30.97
CA GLN A 110 3.15 -2.53 -32.36
C GLN A 110 3.62 -1.34 -33.17
#